data_e0a3e52519265471fcbb9e6a40f23b8f
#
_entry.id   e0a3e52519265471fcbb9e6a40f23b8f
#
_cell.length_a   1.000
_cell.length_b   1.000
_cell.length_c   1.000
_cell.angle_alpha   90.00
_cell.angle_beta   90.00
_cell.angle_gamma   90.00
#
_symmetry.space_group_name_H-M   'P 1'
#
loop_
_entity.id
_entity.type
_entity.pdbx_description
1 polymer ?
#
loop_
_entity_poly.entity_id
_entity_poly.type
_entity_poly.pdbx_seq_one_letter_code
_entity_poly.pdbx_strand_id
1 'polypeptide(L)'
;MDFPVFYNEAEEWKNALLLYDSALKQINTKLEILNNEFKLVHKYNPIEHITSRIKTPQSIARKLRLNNRELTIENIIKYVNDVAGVRIICSFTSDIYRIADLIAKQSDIKVLKVKDYIMCPKENGYSSYHMIVAIPVFLTDRTVETKVEIQIRTIAMDLWASLEHKIYYKFEGKAPEHIRKELKECSEIVAYLDQKMLSLNEEIKRYSNDSLQEYQAEIPDSNLSVVAEAIGTIIEEDEQTQKPEEAPVYNTEHAAKTGKKRMLFGLWA
;
A
#
# COMPACT_ATOMS: atom_id res chain seq x y z
N MET A 1 -42.97 -4.32 15.70
CA MET A 1 -41.81 -3.63 15.06
C MET A 1 -40.64 -3.76 16.02
N ASP A 2 -39.75 -4.71 15.76
CA ASP A 2 -38.71 -5.07 16.70
C ASP A 2 -37.49 -4.17 16.50
N PHE A 3 -37.46 -3.08 17.25
CA PHE A 3 -36.35 -2.14 17.32
C PHE A 3 -35.00 -2.70 17.86
N PRO A 4 -34.92 -3.85 18.58
CA PRO A 4 -33.67 -4.39 19.12
C PRO A 4 -32.70 -4.88 18.05
N VAL A 5 -33.16 -5.40 16.91
CA VAL A 5 -32.32 -5.99 15.84
C VAL A 5 -31.54 -4.89 15.11
N PHE A 6 -32.15 -3.74 14.87
CA PHE A 6 -31.47 -2.62 14.21
C PHE A 6 -30.37 -1.96 15.07
N TYR A 7 -30.52 -1.96 16.38
CA TYR A 7 -29.52 -1.39 17.28
C TYR A 7 -28.25 -2.26 17.34
N ASN A 8 -28.41 -3.57 17.41
CA ASN A 8 -27.29 -4.50 17.40
C ASN A 8 -26.54 -4.49 16.04
N GLU A 9 -27.26 -4.53 14.92
CA GLU A 9 -26.63 -4.51 13.59
C GLU A 9 -25.86 -3.22 13.31
N ALA A 10 -26.35 -2.07 13.75
CA ALA A 10 -25.66 -0.79 13.59
C ALA A 10 -24.37 -0.72 14.42
N GLU A 11 -24.37 -1.29 15.62
CA GLU A 11 -23.20 -1.35 16.48
C GLU A 11 -22.16 -2.36 15.95
N GLU A 12 -22.60 -3.53 15.52
CA GLU A 12 -21.76 -4.51 14.86
C GLU A 12 -21.11 -3.94 13.59
N TRP A 13 -21.87 -3.17 12.80
CA TRP A 13 -21.33 -2.50 11.63
C TRP A 13 -20.27 -1.45 11.98
N LYS A 14 -20.50 -0.63 13.01
CA LYS A 14 -19.49 0.33 13.52
C LYS A 14 -18.21 -0.37 13.96
N ASN A 15 -18.35 -1.48 14.69
CA ASN A 15 -17.23 -2.28 15.16
C ASN A 15 -16.46 -2.90 13.98
N ALA A 16 -17.15 -3.43 12.99
CA ALA A 16 -16.54 -3.96 11.77
C ALA A 16 -15.79 -2.86 11.00
N LEU A 17 -16.38 -1.68 10.82
CA LEU A 17 -15.73 -0.54 10.16
C LEU A 17 -14.50 -0.07 10.92
N LEU A 18 -14.54 -0.02 12.25
CA LEU A 18 -13.37 0.30 13.08
C LEU A 18 -12.20 -0.65 12.80
N LEU A 19 -12.48 -1.96 12.73
CA LEU A 19 -11.46 -2.96 12.44
C LEU A 19 -10.85 -2.78 11.04
N TYR A 20 -11.68 -2.62 10.02
CA TYR A 20 -11.20 -2.43 8.64
C TYR A 20 -10.43 -1.11 8.47
N ASP A 21 -10.88 -0.01 9.09
CA ASP A 21 -10.18 1.27 9.06
C ASP A 21 -8.83 1.18 9.79
N SER A 22 -8.80 0.52 10.95
CA SER A 22 -7.58 0.30 11.72
C SER A 22 -6.58 -0.57 10.96
N ALA A 23 -7.01 -1.66 10.34
CA ALA A 23 -6.16 -2.51 9.51
C ALA A 23 -5.63 -1.73 8.29
N LEU A 24 -6.47 -0.89 7.67
CA LEU A 24 -6.08 -0.06 6.53
C LEU A 24 -5.01 0.97 6.92
N LYS A 25 -5.14 1.61 8.08
CA LYS A 25 -4.13 2.53 8.62
C LYS A 25 -2.80 1.83 8.87
N GLN A 26 -2.82 0.65 9.48
CA GLN A 26 -1.61 -0.12 9.75
C GLN A 26 -0.88 -0.50 8.46
N ILE A 27 -1.58 -1.03 7.46
CA ILE A 27 -0.95 -1.41 6.18
C ILE A 27 -0.43 -0.18 5.42
N ASN A 28 -1.17 0.94 5.43
CA ASN A 28 -0.72 2.17 4.81
C ASN A 28 0.58 2.68 5.44
N THR A 29 0.68 2.71 6.77
CA THR A 29 1.90 3.10 7.48
C THR A 29 3.09 2.21 7.10
N LYS A 30 2.90 0.89 7.01
CA LYS A 30 3.94 -0.04 6.58
C LYS A 30 4.41 0.23 5.14
N LEU A 31 3.47 0.46 4.24
CA LEU A 31 3.78 0.77 2.84
C LEU A 31 4.45 2.14 2.69
N GLU A 32 4.09 3.12 3.50
CA GLU A 32 4.74 4.43 3.57
C GLU A 32 6.18 4.31 4.06
N ILE A 33 6.44 3.48 5.07
CA ILE A 33 7.79 3.19 5.57
C ILE A 33 8.64 2.57 4.46
N LEU A 34 8.14 1.52 3.78
CA LEU A 34 8.83 0.90 2.64
C LEU A 34 9.11 1.90 1.50
N ASN A 35 8.11 2.71 1.16
CA ASN A 35 8.26 3.73 0.12
C ASN A 35 9.31 4.79 0.48
N ASN A 36 9.36 5.21 1.75
CA ASN A 36 10.35 6.17 2.23
C ASN A 36 11.75 5.54 2.28
N GLU A 37 11.88 4.28 2.70
CA GLU A 37 13.14 3.55 2.65
C GLU A 37 13.69 3.49 1.21
N PHE A 38 12.84 3.14 0.22
CA PHE A 38 13.25 3.15 -1.18
C PHE A 38 13.71 4.54 -1.65
N LYS A 39 13.04 5.61 -1.23
CA LYS A 39 13.38 6.99 -1.62
C LYS A 39 14.68 7.49 -1.00
N LEU A 40 14.96 7.10 0.25
CA LEU A 40 16.07 7.67 1.02
C LEU A 40 17.33 6.81 0.98
N VAL A 41 17.17 5.49 0.94
CA VAL A 41 18.29 4.55 1.09
C VAL A 41 18.65 3.87 -0.23
N HIS A 42 17.66 3.62 -1.09
CA HIS A 42 17.89 2.90 -2.34
C HIS A 42 18.00 3.84 -3.54
N LYS A 43 18.84 3.48 -4.53
CA LYS A 43 19.00 4.25 -5.78
C LYS A 43 17.73 4.25 -6.66
N TYR A 44 16.78 3.36 -6.39
CA TYR A 44 15.58 3.15 -7.18
C TYR A 44 14.38 2.85 -6.30
N ASN A 45 13.32 3.63 -6.49
CA ASN A 45 12.02 3.40 -5.85
C ASN A 45 11.06 2.72 -6.82
N PRO A 46 10.61 1.48 -6.54
CA PRO A 46 9.66 0.75 -7.39
C PRO A 46 8.21 1.24 -7.26
N ILE A 47 7.89 2.07 -6.25
CA ILE A 47 6.53 2.50 -5.91
C ILE A 47 6.29 3.91 -6.46
N GLU A 48 5.32 4.04 -7.36
CA GLU A 48 4.87 5.31 -7.92
C GLU A 48 3.77 5.95 -7.07
N HIS A 49 2.72 5.20 -6.77
CA HIS A 49 1.62 5.67 -5.93
C HIS A 49 1.07 4.56 -5.04
N ILE A 50 0.52 4.97 -3.89
CA ILE A 50 -0.26 4.14 -2.99
C ILE A 50 -1.59 4.82 -2.78
N THR A 51 -2.69 4.10 -3.01
CA THR A 51 -4.05 4.56 -2.74
C THR A 51 -4.78 3.52 -1.92
N SER A 52 -5.64 3.97 -1.01
CA SER A 52 -6.42 3.07 -0.17
C SER A 52 -7.86 3.52 -0.04
N ARG A 53 -8.75 2.58 0.24
CA ARG A 53 -10.17 2.89 0.45
C ARG A 53 -10.86 1.85 1.29
N ILE A 54 -11.91 2.29 2.00
CA ILE A 54 -12.98 1.41 2.50
C ILE A 54 -14.07 1.33 1.44
N LYS A 55 -14.53 0.12 1.15
CA LYS A 55 -15.61 -0.14 0.20
C LYS A 55 -16.92 0.39 0.74
N THR A 56 -17.70 1.09 -0.10
CA THR A 56 -18.99 1.65 0.31
C THR A 56 -20.00 0.57 0.68
N PRO A 57 -20.90 0.81 1.65
CA PRO A 57 -21.94 -0.14 2.05
C PRO A 57 -22.79 -0.64 0.87
N GLN A 58 -23.13 0.26 -0.08
CA GLN A 58 -23.88 -0.08 -1.29
C GLN A 58 -23.12 -1.09 -2.17
N SER A 59 -21.80 -0.90 -2.30
CA SER A 59 -20.94 -1.80 -3.09
C SER A 59 -20.78 -3.17 -2.40
N ILE A 60 -20.74 -3.20 -1.07
CA ILE A 60 -20.71 -4.43 -0.27
C ILE A 60 -22.01 -5.21 -0.46
N ALA A 61 -23.15 -4.52 -0.27
CA ALA A 61 -24.47 -5.12 -0.43
C ALA A 61 -24.67 -5.68 -1.85
N ARG A 62 -24.27 -4.92 -2.89
CA ARG A 62 -24.31 -5.41 -4.27
C ARG A 62 -23.47 -6.68 -4.46
N LYS A 63 -22.25 -6.74 -3.89
CA LYS A 63 -21.38 -7.90 -4.01
C LYS A 63 -21.95 -9.13 -3.34
N LEU A 64 -22.57 -9.01 -2.17
CA LEU A 64 -23.23 -10.12 -1.49
C LEU A 64 -24.44 -10.61 -2.28
N ARG A 65 -25.30 -9.71 -2.79
CA ARG A 65 -26.47 -10.07 -3.62
C ARG A 65 -26.09 -10.82 -4.88
N LEU A 66 -25.02 -10.39 -5.58
CA LEU A 66 -24.51 -11.08 -6.78
C LEU A 66 -24.02 -12.50 -6.48
N ASN A 67 -23.65 -12.78 -5.24
CA ASN A 67 -23.24 -14.11 -4.77
C ASN A 67 -24.38 -14.86 -4.03
N ASN A 68 -25.64 -14.40 -4.14
CA ASN A 68 -26.80 -14.96 -3.45
C ASN A 68 -26.59 -15.11 -1.93
N ARG A 69 -26.05 -14.07 -1.28
CA ARG A 69 -25.78 -14.03 0.16
C ARG A 69 -26.58 -12.91 0.82
N GLU A 70 -27.04 -13.19 2.03
CA GLU A 70 -27.71 -12.19 2.88
C GLU A 70 -26.73 -11.11 3.33
N LEU A 71 -27.23 -9.91 3.57
CA LEU A 71 -26.46 -8.77 4.06
C LEU A 71 -26.32 -8.86 5.59
N THR A 72 -25.40 -9.68 6.06
CA THR A 72 -25.03 -9.81 7.47
C THR A 72 -23.56 -9.51 7.67
N ILE A 73 -23.16 -9.08 8.86
CA ILE A 73 -21.74 -8.82 9.19
C ILE A 73 -20.90 -10.09 9.02
N GLU A 74 -21.43 -11.25 9.42
CA GLU A 74 -20.75 -12.53 9.25
C GLU A 74 -20.47 -12.81 7.77
N ASN A 75 -21.45 -12.62 6.89
CA ASN A 75 -21.29 -12.81 5.46
C ASN A 75 -20.31 -11.78 4.84
N ILE A 76 -20.28 -10.55 5.34
CA ILE A 76 -19.31 -9.54 4.92
C ILE A 76 -17.90 -10.01 5.27
N ILE A 77 -17.65 -10.37 6.53
CA ILE A 77 -16.34 -10.84 7.00
C ILE A 77 -15.91 -12.09 6.23
N LYS A 78 -16.83 -13.01 5.95
CA LYS A 78 -16.52 -14.30 5.32
C LYS A 78 -16.26 -14.16 3.81
N TYR A 79 -17.09 -13.43 3.08
CA TYR A 79 -17.15 -13.46 1.61
C TYR A 79 -16.66 -12.17 0.92
N VAL A 80 -16.57 -11.04 1.63
CA VAL A 80 -16.12 -9.77 1.05
C VAL A 80 -14.68 -9.47 1.49
N ASN A 81 -13.71 -9.85 0.67
CA ASN A 81 -12.30 -9.70 1.02
C ASN A 81 -11.74 -8.29 0.76
N ASP A 82 -12.48 -7.44 0.07
CA ASP A 82 -12.10 -6.10 -0.39
C ASP A 82 -12.88 -4.97 0.31
N VAL A 83 -13.30 -5.20 1.58
CA VAL A 83 -13.89 -4.14 2.42
C VAL A 83 -12.84 -3.06 2.67
N ALA A 84 -11.66 -3.45 3.13
CA ALA A 84 -10.46 -2.60 3.13
C ALA A 84 -9.60 -2.98 1.92
N GLY A 85 -9.24 -1.99 1.11
CA GLY A 85 -8.46 -2.21 -0.09
C GLY A 85 -7.33 -1.20 -0.24
N VAL A 86 -6.15 -1.68 -0.62
CA VAL A 86 -4.99 -0.87 -0.98
C VAL A 86 -4.62 -1.17 -2.43
N ARG A 87 -4.24 -0.14 -3.16
CA ARG A 87 -3.65 -0.25 -4.49
C ARG A 87 -2.28 0.36 -4.50
N ILE A 88 -1.31 -0.41 -4.98
CA ILE A 88 0.07 0.00 -5.18
C ILE A 88 0.33 0.01 -6.68
N ILE A 89 0.83 1.13 -7.18
CA ILE A 89 1.25 1.29 -8.57
C ILE A 89 2.76 1.24 -8.61
N CYS A 90 3.31 0.35 -9.44
CA CYS A 90 4.72 0.14 -9.65
C CYS A 90 5.14 0.58 -11.05
N SER A 91 6.43 0.89 -11.22
CA SER A 91 7.00 1.27 -12.51
C SER A 91 7.02 0.08 -13.49
N PHE A 92 7.47 -1.09 -13.03
CA PHE A 92 7.68 -2.28 -13.88
C PHE A 92 7.01 -3.52 -13.30
N THR A 93 6.76 -4.51 -14.16
CA THR A 93 6.17 -5.80 -13.76
C THR A 93 7.02 -6.53 -12.72
N SER A 94 8.36 -6.49 -12.83
CA SER A 94 9.27 -7.09 -11.83
C SER A 94 9.12 -6.48 -10.44
N ASP A 95 8.79 -5.19 -10.36
CA ASP A 95 8.61 -4.49 -9.09
C ASP A 95 7.35 -4.95 -8.35
N ILE A 96 6.32 -5.36 -9.09
CA ILE A 96 5.10 -5.92 -8.50
C ILE A 96 5.43 -7.13 -7.62
N TYR A 97 6.21 -8.06 -8.15
CA TYR A 97 6.59 -9.27 -7.43
C TYR A 97 7.54 -8.97 -6.26
N ARG A 98 8.46 -8.01 -6.45
CA ARG A 98 9.36 -7.55 -5.40
C ARG A 98 8.59 -6.95 -4.22
N ILE A 99 7.64 -6.05 -4.48
CA ILE A 99 6.80 -5.44 -3.44
C ILE A 99 5.91 -6.49 -2.76
N ALA A 100 5.32 -7.40 -3.53
CA ALA A 100 4.50 -8.49 -2.98
C ALA A 100 5.31 -9.38 -2.02
N ASP A 101 6.55 -9.73 -2.37
CA ASP A 101 7.46 -10.53 -1.53
C ASP A 101 7.84 -9.78 -0.25
N LEU A 102 8.17 -8.49 -0.33
CA LEU A 102 8.48 -7.66 0.84
C LEU A 102 7.31 -7.54 1.81
N ILE A 103 6.09 -7.41 1.30
CA ILE A 103 4.89 -7.41 2.12
C ILE A 103 4.68 -8.78 2.78
N ALA A 104 4.84 -9.86 2.02
CA ALA A 104 4.63 -11.22 2.51
C ALA A 104 5.66 -11.64 3.60
N LYS A 105 6.84 -11.04 3.60
CA LYS A 105 7.91 -11.31 4.59
C LYS A 105 7.73 -10.58 5.92
N GLN A 106 6.80 -9.64 6.03
CA GLN A 106 6.53 -8.96 7.30
C GLN A 106 5.89 -9.92 8.29
N SER A 107 6.45 -10.02 9.50
CA SER A 107 6.10 -11.04 10.50
C SER A 107 4.66 -10.95 11.03
N ASP A 108 4.05 -9.78 10.92
CA ASP A 108 2.68 -9.49 11.37
C ASP A 108 1.67 -9.42 10.21
N ILE A 109 2.07 -9.80 8.99
CA ILE A 109 1.20 -9.92 7.84
C ILE A 109 1.05 -11.39 7.46
N LYS A 110 -0.18 -11.89 7.51
CA LYS A 110 -0.49 -13.25 7.09
C LYS A 110 -1.14 -13.26 5.72
N VAL A 111 -0.47 -13.82 4.74
CA VAL A 111 -1.02 -13.98 3.39
C VAL A 111 -2.05 -15.11 3.39
N LEU A 112 -3.32 -14.77 3.12
CA LEU A 112 -4.43 -15.73 3.08
C LEU A 112 -4.66 -16.29 1.68
N LYS A 113 -4.51 -15.44 0.64
CA LYS A 113 -4.74 -15.83 -0.75
C LYS A 113 -4.00 -14.90 -1.70
N VAL A 114 -3.48 -15.48 -2.77
CA VAL A 114 -2.90 -14.75 -3.91
C VAL A 114 -3.69 -15.10 -5.16
N LYS A 115 -3.88 -14.09 -6.04
CA LYS A 115 -4.40 -14.24 -7.40
C LYS A 115 -3.51 -13.45 -8.33
N ASP A 116 -2.77 -14.15 -9.14
CA ASP A 116 -1.88 -13.57 -10.14
C ASP A 116 -2.60 -13.48 -11.49
N TYR A 117 -3.21 -12.31 -11.73
CA TYR A 117 -3.83 -12.01 -13.01
C TYR A 117 -2.84 -11.40 -14.02
N ILE A 118 -1.54 -11.33 -13.68
CA ILE A 118 -0.48 -10.98 -14.64
C ILE A 118 -0.12 -12.23 -15.43
N MET A 119 0.12 -13.34 -14.73
CA MET A 119 0.39 -14.64 -15.35
C MET A 119 -0.84 -15.25 -16.00
N CYS A 120 -2.03 -15.05 -15.40
CA CYS A 120 -3.30 -15.57 -15.89
C CYS A 120 -4.34 -14.44 -15.96
N PRO A 121 -4.31 -13.56 -16.98
CA PRO A 121 -5.27 -12.48 -17.15
C PRO A 121 -6.72 -12.97 -17.20
N LYS A 122 -7.66 -12.13 -16.76
CA LYS A 122 -9.08 -12.46 -16.91
C LYS A 122 -9.49 -12.44 -18.39
N GLU A 123 -10.64 -13.04 -18.71
CA GLU A 123 -11.19 -13.11 -20.08
C GLU A 123 -11.31 -11.73 -20.75
N ASN A 124 -11.62 -10.67 -19.98
CA ASN A 124 -11.68 -9.30 -20.48
C ASN A 124 -10.32 -8.62 -20.64
N GLY A 125 -9.22 -9.31 -20.34
CA GLY A 125 -7.87 -8.76 -20.41
C GLY A 125 -7.38 -8.07 -19.12
N TYR A 126 -8.17 -8.05 -18.05
CA TYR A 126 -7.75 -7.47 -16.78
C TYR A 126 -6.52 -8.16 -16.21
N SER A 127 -5.48 -7.38 -15.90
CA SER A 127 -4.21 -7.79 -15.31
C SER A 127 -3.94 -7.04 -14.01
N SER A 128 -3.51 -7.76 -12.97
CA SER A 128 -3.12 -7.21 -11.66
C SER A 128 -2.65 -8.34 -10.76
N TYR A 129 -1.78 -8.07 -9.78
CA TYR A 129 -1.46 -9.00 -8.71
C TYR A 129 -2.29 -8.68 -7.47
N HIS A 130 -3.03 -9.65 -6.96
CA HIS A 130 -3.90 -9.48 -5.80
C HIS A 130 -3.44 -10.35 -4.64
N MET A 131 -3.29 -9.72 -3.47
CA MET A 131 -3.07 -10.40 -2.20
C MET A 131 -4.24 -10.13 -1.27
N ILE A 132 -4.78 -11.17 -0.65
CA ILE A 132 -5.64 -11.03 0.51
C ILE A 132 -4.78 -11.35 1.72
N VAL A 133 -4.61 -10.38 2.59
CA VAL A 133 -3.81 -10.50 3.81
C VAL A 133 -4.68 -10.33 5.04
N ALA A 134 -4.28 -10.93 6.17
CA ALA A 134 -4.82 -10.64 7.48
C ALA A 134 -3.80 -9.84 8.29
N ILE A 135 -4.28 -8.79 8.94
CA ILE A 135 -3.50 -7.87 9.76
C ILE A 135 -4.07 -7.87 11.17
N PRO A 136 -3.25 -8.08 12.22
CA PRO A 136 -3.71 -8.07 13.58
C PRO A 136 -4.05 -6.64 14.02
N VAL A 137 -5.29 -6.40 14.36
CA VAL A 137 -5.76 -5.14 14.95
C VAL A 137 -5.83 -5.32 16.46
N PHE A 138 -4.99 -4.58 17.18
CA PHE A 138 -4.93 -4.62 18.64
C PHE A 138 -5.97 -3.65 19.21
N LEU A 139 -6.97 -4.20 19.91
CA LEU A 139 -7.95 -3.45 20.66
C LEU A 139 -7.60 -3.45 22.15
N THR A 140 -8.39 -2.78 22.96
CA THR A 140 -8.16 -2.67 24.41
C THR A 140 -8.18 -4.00 25.15
N ASP A 141 -8.99 -4.94 24.67
CA ASP A 141 -9.29 -6.22 25.34
C ASP A 141 -8.96 -7.46 24.49
N ARG A 142 -8.69 -7.29 23.19
CA ARG A 142 -8.45 -8.40 22.26
C ARG A 142 -7.68 -7.99 21.03
N THR A 143 -7.16 -8.98 20.32
CA THR A 143 -6.58 -8.81 18.97
C THR A 143 -7.48 -9.48 17.94
N VAL A 144 -7.76 -8.79 16.83
CA VAL A 144 -8.62 -9.31 15.75
C VAL A 144 -7.87 -9.28 14.42
N GLU A 145 -7.71 -10.45 13.80
CA GLU A 145 -7.17 -10.53 12.43
C GLU A 145 -8.17 -9.98 11.43
N THR A 146 -7.82 -8.90 10.75
CA THR A 146 -8.70 -8.20 9.81
C THR A 146 -8.16 -8.28 8.39
N LYS A 147 -9.03 -8.64 7.45
CA LYS A 147 -8.66 -8.82 6.04
C LYS A 147 -8.49 -7.49 5.32
N VAL A 148 -7.43 -7.41 4.52
CA VAL A 148 -7.17 -6.32 3.58
C VAL A 148 -6.85 -6.92 2.21
N GLU A 149 -7.43 -6.39 1.14
CA GLU A 149 -7.03 -6.69 -0.24
C GLU A 149 -5.96 -5.70 -0.69
N ILE A 150 -4.82 -6.22 -1.13
CA ILE A 150 -3.75 -5.44 -1.73
C ILE A 150 -3.72 -5.77 -3.22
N GLN A 151 -3.89 -4.75 -4.07
CA GLN A 151 -3.79 -4.83 -5.52
C GLN A 151 -2.51 -4.14 -5.96
N ILE A 152 -1.65 -4.85 -6.68
CA ILE A 152 -0.39 -4.31 -7.18
C ILE A 152 -0.43 -4.36 -8.72
N ARG A 153 -0.10 -3.24 -9.36
CA ARG A 153 -0.19 -3.04 -10.81
C ARG A 153 0.97 -2.22 -11.31
N THR A 154 1.23 -2.28 -12.62
CA THR A 154 2.01 -1.23 -13.30
C THR A 154 1.12 0.00 -13.57
N ILE A 155 1.76 1.11 -13.97
CA ILE A 155 1.08 2.32 -14.44
C ILE A 155 0.15 1.97 -15.61
N ALA A 156 0.61 1.17 -16.56
CA ALA A 156 -0.16 0.80 -17.76
C ALA A 156 -1.35 -0.11 -17.42
N MET A 157 -1.17 -1.08 -16.52
CA MET A 157 -2.27 -1.91 -16.02
C MET A 157 -3.35 -1.07 -15.31
N ASP A 158 -2.94 -0.07 -14.51
CA ASP A 158 -3.91 0.79 -13.81
C ASP A 158 -4.62 1.75 -14.76
N LEU A 159 -3.94 2.27 -15.78
CA LEU A 159 -4.54 3.05 -16.86
C LEU A 159 -5.69 2.25 -17.51
N TRP A 160 -5.39 1.04 -17.99
CA TRP A 160 -6.39 0.20 -18.63
C TRP A 160 -7.57 -0.12 -17.70
N ALA A 161 -7.29 -0.60 -16.49
CA ALA A 161 -8.33 -0.98 -15.52
C ALA A 161 -9.24 0.20 -15.12
N SER A 162 -8.67 1.40 -15.02
CA SER A 162 -9.42 2.62 -14.68
C SER A 162 -10.34 3.06 -15.83
N LEU A 163 -9.89 2.94 -17.08
CA LEU A 163 -10.66 3.30 -18.26
C LEU A 163 -11.71 2.23 -18.58
N GLU A 164 -11.36 0.96 -18.49
CA GLU A 164 -12.32 -0.17 -18.63
C GLU A 164 -13.49 0.01 -17.68
N HIS A 165 -13.22 0.26 -16.40
CA HIS A 165 -14.25 0.47 -15.40
C HIS A 165 -15.17 1.65 -15.75
N LYS A 166 -14.62 2.77 -16.26
CA LYS A 166 -15.42 3.94 -16.67
C LYS A 166 -16.29 3.65 -17.89
N ILE A 167 -15.77 2.92 -18.87
CA ILE A 167 -16.49 2.51 -20.07
C ILE A 167 -17.58 1.52 -19.70
N TYR A 168 -17.25 0.48 -18.92
CA TYR A 168 -18.18 -0.56 -18.50
C TYR A 168 -19.32 -0.03 -17.64
N TYR A 169 -19.05 0.97 -16.80
CA TYR A 169 -20.07 1.63 -15.97
C TYR A 169 -21.14 2.33 -16.82
N LYS A 170 -20.75 2.96 -17.94
CA LYS A 170 -21.70 3.60 -18.88
C LYS A 170 -22.68 2.63 -19.51
N PHE A 171 -22.31 1.36 -19.63
CA PHE A 171 -23.15 0.31 -20.18
C PHE A 171 -23.85 -0.55 -19.12
N GLU A 172 -23.87 -0.12 -17.87
CA GLU A 172 -24.49 -0.87 -16.75
C GLU A 172 -24.07 -2.35 -16.70
N GLY A 173 -22.84 -2.66 -17.11
CA GLY A 173 -22.33 -4.02 -17.13
C GLY A 173 -22.67 -4.82 -18.41
N LYS A 174 -23.35 -4.22 -19.40
CA LYS A 174 -23.79 -4.86 -20.66
C LYS A 174 -23.13 -4.22 -21.89
N ALA A 175 -21.81 -4.03 -21.84
CA ALA A 175 -21.11 -3.49 -22.98
C ALA A 175 -21.29 -4.37 -24.24
N PRO A 176 -21.53 -3.77 -25.45
CA PRO A 176 -21.61 -4.49 -26.71
C PRO A 176 -20.36 -5.33 -26.97
N GLU A 177 -20.52 -6.43 -27.74
CA GLU A 177 -19.44 -7.39 -28.00
C GLU A 177 -18.22 -6.74 -28.65
N HIS A 178 -18.42 -5.85 -29.62
CA HIS A 178 -17.32 -5.14 -30.26
C HIS A 178 -16.53 -4.28 -29.28
N ILE A 179 -17.19 -3.60 -28.32
CA ILE A 179 -16.50 -2.80 -27.29
C ILE A 179 -15.70 -3.71 -26.36
N ARG A 180 -16.22 -4.89 -26.00
CA ARG A 180 -15.48 -5.86 -25.18
C ARG A 180 -14.24 -6.38 -25.90
N LYS A 181 -14.36 -6.62 -27.22
CA LYS A 181 -13.23 -7.05 -28.04
C LYS A 181 -12.15 -5.97 -28.13
N GLU A 182 -12.52 -4.73 -28.44
CA GLU A 182 -11.59 -3.59 -28.47
C GLU A 182 -10.89 -3.37 -27.14
N LEU A 183 -11.62 -3.46 -26.00
CA LEU A 183 -11.01 -3.37 -24.68
C LEU A 183 -9.99 -4.48 -24.41
N LYS A 184 -10.27 -5.70 -24.88
CA LYS A 184 -9.33 -6.80 -24.77
C LYS A 184 -8.08 -6.57 -25.64
N GLU A 185 -8.23 -6.11 -26.86
CA GLU A 185 -7.10 -5.74 -27.73
C GLU A 185 -6.26 -4.63 -27.09
N CYS A 186 -6.88 -3.61 -26.48
CA CYS A 186 -6.17 -2.62 -25.72
C CYS A 186 -5.37 -3.21 -24.53
N SER A 187 -5.89 -4.25 -23.87
CA SER A 187 -5.14 -4.90 -22.77
C SER A 187 -3.89 -5.65 -23.26
N GLU A 188 -3.95 -6.22 -24.46
CA GLU A 188 -2.82 -6.89 -25.10
C GLU A 188 -1.72 -5.88 -25.47
N ILE A 189 -2.10 -4.70 -25.96
CA ILE A 189 -1.18 -3.59 -26.23
C ILE A 189 -0.52 -3.10 -24.93
N VAL A 190 -1.28 -2.98 -23.85
CA VAL A 190 -0.76 -2.62 -22.52
C VAL A 190 0.25 -3.64 -22.00
N ALA A 191 -0.05 -4.94 -22.14
CA ALA A 191 0.87 -6.00 -21.72
C ALA A 191 2.17 -5.98 -22.55
N TYR A 192 2.06 -5.75 -23.86
CA TYR A 192 3.23 -5.59 -24.72
C TYR A 192 4.07 -4.36 -24.33
N LEU A 193 3.43 -3.23 -24.03
CA LEU A 193 4.10 -2.01 -23.58
C LEU A 193 4.86 -2.25 -22.29
N ASP A 194 4.24 -2.87 -21.28
CA ASP A 194 4.88 -3.21 -20.00
C ASP A 194 6.12 -4.09 -20.19
N GLN A 195 5.99 -5.12 -21.06
CA GLN A 195 7.13 -5.99 -21.36
C GLN A 195 8.26 -5.24 -22.07
N LYS A 196 7.92 -4.36 -23.01
CA LYS A 196 8.91 -3.56 -23.74
C LYS A 196 9.64 -2.60 -22.82
N MET A 197 8.90 -1.91 -21.92
CA MET A 197 9.50 -0.99 -20.94
C MET A 197 10.38 -1.71 -19.93
N LEU A 198 9.98 -2.91 -19.48
CA LEU A 198 10.81 -3.73 -18.61
C LEU A 198 12.12 -4.13 -19.31
N SER A 199 12.05 -4.59 -20.55
CA SER A 199 13.23 -4.96 -21.35
C SER A 199 14.21 -3.81 -21.53
N LEU A 200 13.70 -2.60 -21.82
CA LEU A 200 14.53 -1.38 -21.91
C LEU A 200 15.20 -1.03 -20.57
N ASN A 201 14.46 -1.15 -19.47
CA ASN A 201 15.03 -0.91 -18.14
C ASN A 201 16.15 -1.91 -17.79
N GLU A 202 15.99 -3.16 -18.16
CA GLU A 202 17.01 -4.19 -17.97
C GLU A 202 18.25 -3.92 -18.85
N GLU A 203 18.07 -3.46 -20.06
CA GLU A 203 19.14 -3.06 -20.95
C GLU A 203 19.93 -1.86 -20.39
N ILE A 204 19.26 -0.82 -19.94
CA ILE A 204 19.89 0.35 -19.30
C ILE A 204 20.71 -0.06 -18.07
N LYS A 205 20.20 -0.98 -17.25
CA LYS A 205 20.93 -1.49 -16.08
C LYS A 205 22.22 -2.21 -16.45
N ARG A 206 22.25 -2.93 -17.58
CA ARG A 206 23.48 -3.57 -18.09
C ARG A 206 24.52 -2.53 -18.48
N TYR A 207 24.14 -1.53 -19.27
CA TYR A 207 25.06 -0.43 -19.64
C TYR A 207 25.62 0.31 -18.41
N SER A 208 24.77 0.57 -17.41
CA SER A 208 25.20 1.25 -16.18
C SER A 208 26.19 0.41 -15.37
N ASN A 209 25.99 -0.90 -15.31
CA ASN A 209 26.91 -1.81 -14.60
C ASN A 209 28.23 -1.98 -15.35
N ASP A 210 28.18 -2.10 -16.67
CA ASP A 210 29.39 -2.21 -17.49
C ASP A 210 30.26 -0.94 -17.38
N SER A 211 29.64 0.24 -17.44
CA SER A 211 30.33 1.51 -17.23
C SER A 211 30.95 1.66 -15.85
N LEU A 212 30.29 1.15 -14.80
CA LEU A 212 30.82 1.17 -13.43
C LEU A 212 31.98 0.19 -13.27
N GLN A 213 31.99 -0.95 -13.97
CA GLN A 213 33.12 -1.89 -13.96
C GLN A 213 34.32 -1.33 -14.71
N GLU A 214 34.11 -0.66 -15.85
CA GLU A 214 35.19 0.05 -16.55
C GLU A 214 35.78 1.18 -15.68
N TYR A 215 34.95 1.95 -15.00
CA TYR A 215 35.42 3.03 -14.10
C TYR A 215 36.17 2.50 -12.87
N GLN A 216 35.73 1.37 -12.31
CA GLN A 216 36.44 0.71 -11.19
C GLN A 216 37.77 0.06 -11.60
N ALA A 217 37.87 -0.38 -12.84
CA ALA A 217 39.13 -0.93 -13.38
C ALA A 217 40.17 0.16 -13.66
N GLU A 218 39.79 1.42 -13.84
CA GLU A 218 40.64 2.59 -14.08
C GLU A 218 41.11 3.29 -12.79
N ILE A 219 40.52 3.01 -11.63
CA ILE A 219 40.93 3.63 -10.35
C ILE A 219 42.08 2.77 -9.76
N PRO A 220 43.32 3.29 -9.67
CA PRO A 220 44.36 2.59 -8.97
C PRO A 220 44.03 2.39 -7.50
N ASP A 221 44.33 1.21 -6.96
CA ASP A 221 44.08 0.86 -5.54
C ASP A 221 44.62 1.87 -4.52
N SER A 222 45.60 2.70 -4.91
CA SER A 222 46.15 3.78 -4.09
C SER A 222 45.21 4.93 -3.79
N ASN A 223 44.14 5.11 -4.57
CA ASN A 223 43.16 6.22 -4.36
C ASN A 223 41.98 5.81 -3.49
N LEU A 224 41.69 4.53 -3.33
CA LEU A 224 40.63 4.03 -2.44
C LEU A 224 40.97 4.24 -0.96
N SER A 225 42.26 4.16 -0.58
CA SER A 225 42.70 4.43 0.80
C SER A 225 42.56 5.90 1.17
N VAL A 226 42.85 6.82 0.26
CA VAL A 226 42.75 8.27 0.49
C VAL A 226 41.29 8.72 0.64
N VAL A 227 40.38 8.12 -0.13
CA VAL A 227 38.93 8.41 -0.01
C VAL A 227 38.34 7.82 1.28
N ALA A 228 38.78 6.63 1.68
CA ALA A 228 38.33 6.01 2.94
C ALA A 228 38.85 6.81 4.16
N GLU A 229 40.09 7.32 4.11
CA GLU A 229 40.68 8.15 5.16
C GLU A 229 39.95 9.51 5.26
N ALA A 230 39.64 10.16 4.12
CA ALA A 230 38.88 11.40 4.09
C ALA A 230 37.42 11.24 4.62
N ILE A 231 36.75 10.14 4.32
CA ILE A 231 35.42 9.83 4.85
C ILE A 231 35.49 9.54 6.35
N GLY A 232 36.51 8.82 6.83
CA GLY A 232 36.74 8.56 8.25
C GLY A 232 36.92 9.86 9.05
N THR A 233 37.68 10.82 8.52
CA THR A 233 37.93 12.13 9.16
C THR A 233 36.65 12.98 9.27
N ILE A 234 35.77 12.95 8.25
CA ILE A 234 34.49 13.67 8.25
C ILE A 234 33.52 13.09 9.30
N ILE A 235 33.51 11.76 9.48
CA ILE A 235 32.65 11.09 10.47
C ILE A 235 33.14 11.42 11.90
N GLU A 236 34.46 11.45 12.15
CA GLU A 236 35.03 11.80 13.45
C GLU A 236 34.81 13.28 13.81
N GLU A 237 34.82 14.21 12.85
CA GLU A 237 34.49 15.62 13.09
C GLU A 237 33.03 15.86 13.44
N ASP A 238 32.07 15.12 12.84
CA ASP A 238 30.64 15.20 13.15
C ASP A 238 30.31 14.61 14.54
N GLU A 239 31.00 13.56 15.00
CA GLU A 239 30.81 13.02 16.34
C GLU A 239 31.36 13.95 17.45
N GLN A 240 32.37 14.77 17.17
CA GLN A 240 32.91 15.73 18.13
C GLN A 240 32.08 17.02 18.26
N THR A 241 31.24 17.33 17.28
CA THR A 241 30.37 18.53 17.30
C THR A 241 29.02 18.30 17.98
N GLN A 242 28.62 17.06 18.22
CA GLN A 242 27.39 16.74 18.97
C GLN A 242 27.67 16.48 20.44
N LYS A 243 28.06 17.52 21.20
CA LYS A 243 27.91 17.46 22.66
C LYS A 243 26.42 17.59 23.02
N PRO A 244 25.86 16.69 23.84
CA PRO A 244 24.46 16.82 24.24
C PRO A 244 24.32 18.08 25.12
N GLU A 245 23.46 19.00 24.66
CA GLU A 245 22.94 20.07 25.51
C GLU A 245 22.20 19.44 26.69
N GLU A 246 22.62 19.74 27.92
CA GLU A 246 21.97 19.29 29.16
C GLU A 246 20.52 19.79 29.14
N ALA A 247 19.56 18.85 29.15
CA ALA A 247 18.15 19.16 29.30
C ALA A 247 17.89 19.91 30.63
N PRO A 248 17.10 21.00 30.61
CA PRO A 248 16.78 21.73 31.83
C PRO A 248 16.01 20.84 32.80
N VAL A 249 16.55 20.71 34.03
CA VAL A 249 15.90 20.03 35.16
C VAL A 249 14.67 20.83 35.56
N TYR A 250 13.49 20.36 35.25
CA TYR A 250 12.23 20.89 35.76
C TYR A 250 12.05 20.45 37.22
N ASN A 251 12.22 21.40 38.14
CA ASN A 251 11.98 21.24 39.57
C ASN A 251 10.46 21.18 39.81
N THR A 252 9.92 20.02 40.17
CA THR A 252 8.51 19.81 40.51
C THR A 252 8.23 20.08 41.98
N GLU A 253 8.42 21.34 42.42
CA GLU A 253 7.87 21.83 43.70
C GLU A 253 7.32 23.24 43.47
N HIS A 254 6.07 23.36 43.07
CA HIS A 254 5.13 24.46 43.36
C HIS A 254 3.89 24.41 42.47
N ALA A 255 2.93 23.57 42.81
CA ALA A 255 1.54 23.75 42.35
C ALA A 255 0.54 23.02 43.25
N ALA A 256 0.56 23.40 44.53
CA ALA A 256 -0.59 23.17 45.40
C ALA A 256 -0.97 24.54 45.98
N LYS A 257 -1.92 25.20 45.38
CA LYS A 257 -2.91 26.20 45.86
C LYS A 257 -3.21 27.23 44.78
N THR A 258 -4.30 27.03 44.08
CA THR A 258 -5.36 28.05 43.88
C THR A 258 -6.38 27.48 42.87
N GLY A 259 -7.51 27.12 43.37
CA GLY A 259 -8.70 26.86 42.55
C GLY A 259 -9.23 28.18 41.98
N LYS A 260 -9.59 28.16 40.72
CA LYS A 260 -10.74 28.86 40.15
C LYS A 260 -11.05 28.44 38.74
N LYS A 261 -12.29 28.06 38.54
CA LYS A 261 -12.99 27.83 37.30
C LYS A 261 -12.76 28.94 36.28
N ARG A 262 -12.59 28.57 34.99
CA ARG A 262 -13.26 29.28 33.89
C ARG A 262 -13.32 28.40 32.64
N MET A 263 -14.53 28.12 32.22
CA MET A 263 -14.87 27.70 30.85
C MET A 263 -14.44 28.78 29.85
N LEU A 264 -13.96 28.39 28.69
CA LEU A 264 -14.17 29.15 27.45
C LEU A 264 -14.16 28.21 26.25
N PHE A 265 -15.27 28.23 25.58
CA PHE A 265 -15.53 27.70 24.22
C PHE A 265 -14.63 28.43 23.20
N GLY A 266 -14.23 27.75 22.14
CA GLY A 266 -13.63 28.34 20.97
C GLY A 266 -13.51 27.36 19.82
N LEU A 267 -14.50 27.37 18.91
CA LEU A 267 -14.53 26.81 17.56
C LEU A 267 -13.25 27.17 16.79
N TRP A 268 -12.80 26.22 15.94
CA TRP A 268 -12.33 26.56 14.58
C TRP A 268 -12.60 25.39 13.62
N ALA A 269 -13.02 25.78 12.41
CA ALA A 269 -13.56 25.00 11.30
C ALA A 269 -12.57 24.02 10.65
#